data_42519539ce38453e308c9492cfb11fb4
#
_entry.id   42519539ce38453e308c9492cfb11fb4
#
_cell.length_a   1.000
_cell.length_b   1.000
_cell.length_c   1.000
_cell.angle_alpha   90.00
_cell.angle_beta   90.00
_cell.angle_gamma   90.00
#
_symmetry.space_group_name_H-M   'P 1'
#
loop_
_entity.id
_entity.type
_entity.pdbx_description
1 polymer ?
#
loop_
_entity_poly.entity_id
_entity_poly.type
_entity_poly.pdbx_seq_one_letter_code
_entity_poly.pdbx_strand_id
1 'polypeptide(L)'
;MNFFEFLIEHLGKFIGYTAFANFTIGHLIMIIIGLTFIYLAIKKEFEPMLLVPIGFGILIGNIPFWGAEHIVSTDPQNLQIGVYQQGSVLNYLYFGVRYGVYPPLIFLGIGAMTDFSALISNPKLILIGAAAQLGIFGAYTAALTLGFSAAEAGAIGIIGGADGPTAIFLSSKLAPDLMGAIAVSAYSYMALVPVIQPPIMKLLTNSKERLIRMKPPRIVSKTEKILFPIIGLLLTCFIVPSGLPLLGMLFFGNLLKESTVTKRLADTAKGPMIDIVTILIGLTVGASTQATTFLTPKSVGIFALGAFSFMIATFGGVMFCKILNLFLKDGNKINPLIGNAGVSAVPDSARVSQVIGLEYDKTNHLLMHAMGPNVAGVIGSAVAAGILLSFLY
;
A
#
# COMPACT_ATOMS: atom_id res chain seq x y z
N MET A 1 -36.54 -37.22 28.20
CA MET A 1 -36.15 -35.81 28.26
C MET A 1 -37.43 -34.99 28.31
N ASN A 2 -37.63 -34.28 29.38
CA ASN A 2 -38.83 -33.45 29.56
C ASN A 2 -38.74 -32.22 28.66
N PHE A 3 -39.83 -31.64 28.17
CA PHE A 3 -39.83 -30.48 27.28
C PHE A 3 -39.01 -29.32 27.83
N PHE A 4 -39.05 -29.10 29.11
CA PHE A 4 -38.25 -28.06 29.78
C PHE A 4 -36.75 -28.38 29.80
N GLU A 5 -36.38 -29.62 29.99
CA GLU A 5 -34.94 -30.06 29.89
C GLU A 5 -34.43 -29.91 28.48
N PHE A 6 -35.20 -30.28 27.46
CA PHE A 6 -34.91 -30.07 26.07
C PHE A 6 -34.72 -28.60 25.75
N LEU A 7 -35.64 -27.76 26.22
CA LEU A 7 -35.59 -26.29 25.97
C LEU A 7 -34.34 -25.64 26.60
N ILE A 8 -34.06 -25.99 27.88
CA ILE A 8 -32.89 -25.47 28.61
C ILE A 8 -31.57 -25.90 27.94
N GLU A 9 -31.49 -27.18 27.55
CA GLU A 9 -30.28 -27.70 26.85
C GLU A 9 -30.05 -26.98 25.51
N HIS A 10 -31.12 -26.80 24.70
CA HIS A 10 -30.99 -26.16 23.40
C HIS A 10 -30.78 -24.65 23.51
N LEU A 11 -31.37 -23.98 24.47
CA LEU A 11 -31.10 -22.57 24.78
C LEU A 11 -29.67 -22.39 25.29
N GLY A 12 -29.19 -23.29 26.16
CA GLY A 12 -27.78 -23.28 26.59
C GLY A 12 -26.79 -23.45 25.43
N LYS A 13 -27.07 -24.41 24.54
CA LYS A 13 -26.28 -24.59 23.31
C LYS A 13 -26.36 -23.33 22.41
N PHE A 14 -27.54 -22.78 22.21
CA PHE A 14 -27.71 -21.55 21.41
C PHE A 14 -26.91 -20.37 21.96
N ILE A 15 -26.96 -20.15 23.29
CA ILE A 15 -26.18 -19.10 23.94
C ILE A 15 -24.68 -19.33 23.72
N GLY A 16 -24.21 -20.59 23.86
CA GLY A 16 -22.82 -20.97 23.62
C GLY A 16 -22.34 -20.68 22.18
N TYR A 17 -23.23 -20.77 21.19
CA TYR A 17 -22.91 -20.44 19.81
C TYR A 17 -22.86 -18.93 19.52
N THR A 18 -23.42 -18.09 20.39
CA THR A 18 -23.43 -16.65 20.15
C THR A 18 -22.03 -16.05 20.31
N ALA A 19 -21.75 -15.00 19.54
CA ALA A 19 -20.54 -14.21 19.68
C ALA A 19 -20.34 -13.67 21.12
N PHE A 20 -21.42 -13.42 21.85
CA PHE A 20 -21.36 -12.90 23.21
C PHE A 20 -20.71 -13.85 24.20
N ALA A 21 -20.91 -15.16 24.03
CA ALA A 21 -20.31 -16.18 24.89
C ALA A 21 -18.79 -16.33 24.67
N ASN A 22 -18.32 -15.99 23.47
CA ASN A 22 -16.92 -16.15 23.03
C ASN A 22 -16.16 -14.81 22.95
N PHE A 23 -16.78 -13.72 23.46
CA PHE A 23 -16.25 -12.38 23.33
C PHE A 23 -15.12 -12.09 24.31
N THR A 24 -14.01 -11.55 23.81
CA THR A 24 -12.85 -11.18 24.63
C THR A 24 -12.56 -9.68 24.53
N ILE A 25 -11.73 -9.17 25.43
CA ILE A 25 -11.24 -7.77 25.39
C ILE A 25 -10.48 -7.51 24.06
N GLY A 26 -9.76 -8.50 23.54
CA GLY A 26 -9.09 -8.40 22.25
C GLY A 26 -10.04 -8.11 21.09
N HIS A 27 -11.19 -8.83 21.06
CA HIS A 27 -12.23 -8.58 20.07
C HIS A 27 -12.80 -7.16 20.19
N LEU A 28 -13.03 -6.66 21.41
CA LEU A 28 -13.48 -5.28 21.64
C LEU A 28 -12.51 -4.25 21.09
N ILE A 29 -11.23 -4.41 21.38
CA ILE A 29 -10.18 -3.51 20.89
C ILE A 29 -10.17 -3.49 19.34
N MET A 30 -10.22 -4.67 18.70
CA MET A 30 -10.24 -4.75 17.24
C MET A 30 -11.50 -4.14 16.63
N ILE A 31 -12.66 -4.31 17.24
CA ILE A 31 -13.90 -3.67 16.80
C ILE A 31 -13.76 -2.14 16.89
N ILE A 32 -13.18 -1.62 17.97
CA ILE A 32 -12.93 -0.17 18.10
C ILE A 32 -11.96 0.30 17.01
N ILE A 33 -10.90 -0.46 16.70
CA ILE A 33 -9.97 -0.15 15.60
C ILE A 33 -10.72 -0.12 14.26
N GLY A 34 -11.52 -1.13 13.96
CA GLY A 34 -12.32 -1.19 12.73
C GLY A 34 -13.27 0.00 12.58
N LEU A 35 -14.00 0.33 13.65
CA LEU A 35 -14.88 1.51 13.70
C LEU A 35 -14.11 2.83 13.54
N THR A 36 -12.91 2.91 14.11
CA THR A 36 -12.03 4.09 13.95
C THR A 36 -11.60 4.26 12.51
N PHE A 37 -11.25 3.18 11.80
CA PHE A 37 -10.90 3.23 10.39
C PHE A 37 -12.08 3.71 9.53
N ILE A 38 -13.26 3.17 9.77
CA ILE A 38 -14.48 3.60 9.07
C ILE A 38 -14.77 5.08 9.36
N TYR A 39 -14.63 5.52 10.63
CA TYR A 39 -14.82 6.92 11.00
C TYR A 39 -13.83 7.85 10.30
N LEU A 40 -12.54 7.51 10.28
CA LEU A 40 -11.51 8.30 9.62
C LEU A 40 -11.76 8.38 8.11
N ALA A 41 -12.15 7.26 7.49
CA ALA A 41 -12.49 7.22 6.09
C ALA A 41 -13.68 8.11 5.72
N ILE A 42 -14.78 8.05 6.51
CA ILE A 42 -16.00 8.79 6.21
C ILE A 42 -15.90 10.26 6.63
N LYS A 43 -15.38 10.54 7.85
CA LYS A 43 -15.38 11.89 8.41
C LYS A 43 -14.19 12.73 8.00
N LYS A 44 -13.03 12.09 7.79
CA LYS A 44 -11.78 12.77 7.42
C LYS A 44 -11.40 12.57 5.97
N GLU A 45 -12.16 11.75 5.24
CA GLU A 45 -11.88 11.41 3.83
C GLU A 45 -10.47 10.83 3.60
N PHE A 46 -9.93 10.14 4.63
CA PHE A 46 -8.63 9.48 4.54
C PHE A 46 -8.78 8.15 3.80
N GLU A 47 -8.29 8.10 2.56
CA GLU A 47 -8.30 6.88 1.71
C GLU A 47 -9.61 6.06 1.82
N PRO A 48 -10.79 6.67 1.57
CA PRO A 48 -12.08 6.03 1.86
C PRO A 48 -12.30 4.73 1.10
N MET A 49 -11.77 4.62 -0.12
CA MET A 49 -11.93 3.41 -0.95
C MET A 49 -11.24 2.18 -0.35
N LEU A 50 -10.23 2.37 0.49
CA LEU A 50 -9.48 1.29 1.14
C LEU A 50 -9.86 1.14 2.62
N LEU A 51 -9.89 2.25 3.38
CA LEU A 51 -10.13 2.17 4.82
C LEU A 51 -11.54 1.69 5.18
N VAL A 52 -12.55 1.99 4.37
CA VAL A 52 -13.93 1.49 4.62
C VAL A 52 -13.98 -0.04 4.49
N PRO A 53 -13.54 -0.66 3.36
CA PRO A 53 -13.50 -2.12 3.24
C PRO A 53 -12.61 -2.79 4.30
N ILE A 54 -11.44 -2.22 4.61
CA ILE A 54 -10.54 -2.76 5.65
C ILE A 54 -11.20 -2.69 7.02
N GLY A 55 -11.74 -1.52 7.40
CA GLY A 55 -12.41 -1.35 8.68
C GLY A 55 -13.61 -2.30 8.85
N PHE A 56 -14.42 -2.46 7.80
CA PHE A 56 -15.52 -3.41 7.81
C PHE A 56 -15.05 -4.86 7.86
N GLY A 57 -13.97 -5.18 7.15
CA GLY A 57 -13.30 -6.48 7.23
C GLY A 57 -12.82 -6.79 8.65
N ILE A 58 -12.19 -5.81 9.35
CA ILE A 58 -11.78 -5.96 10.76
C ILE A 58 -12.99 -6.30 11.64
N LEU A 59 -14.14 -5.65 11.44
CA LEU A 59 -15.35 -6.00 12.18
C LEU A 59 -15.76 -7.46 11.95
N ILE A 60 -15.85 -7.89 10.70
CA ILE A 60 -16.19 -9.28 10.34
C ILE A 60 -15.20 -10.29 10.92
N GLY A 61 -13.90 -10.03 10.79
CA GLY A 61 -12.84 -10.95 11.23
C GLY A 61 -12.72 -11.07 12.75
N ASN A 62 -13.32 -10.15 13.51
CA ASN A 62 -13.29 -10.13 14.97
C ASN A 62 -14.67 -10.33 15.61
N ILE A 63 -15.65 -10.84 14.87
CA ILE A 63 -16.86 -11.44 15.45
C ILE A 63 -16.49 -12.87 15.86
N PRO A 64 -16.40 -13.18 17.16
CA PRO A 64 -16.06 -14.53 17.60
C PRO A 64 -17.23 -15.49 17.33
N PHE A 65 -16.90 -16.69 16.94
CA PHE A 65 -17.87 -17.77 16.74
C PHE A 65 -17.32 -19.08 17.34
N TRP A 66 -18.23 -19.99 17.66
CA TRP A 66 -17.85 -21.27 18.27
C TRP A 66 -16.97 -22.06 17.29
N GLY A 67 -15.81 -22.54 17.75
CA GLY A 67 -14.82 -23.26 16.90
C GLY A 67 -13.82 -22.35 16.17
N ALA A 68 -13.82 -21.04 16.39
CA ALA A 68 -12.86 -20.13 15.79
C ALA A 68 -11.40 -20.43 16.18
N GLU A 69 -11.18 -21.04 17.34
CA GLU A 69 -9.83 -21.41 17.83
C GLU A 69 -9.23 -22.61 17.07
N HIS A 70 -10.04 -23.37 16.35
CA HIS A 70 -9.58 -24.53 15.57
C HIS A 70 -9.34 -24.12 14.10
N ILE A 71 -8.22 -23.49 13.86
CA ILE A 71 -7.82 -22.97 12.53
C ILE A 71 -7.72 -24.06 11.45
N VAL A 72 -7.61 -25.31 11.83
CA VAL A 72 -7.44 -26.47 10.93
C VAL A 72 -8.36 -27.62 11.34
N SER A 73 -9.66 -27.37 11.48
CA SER A 73 -10.59 -28.46 11.67
C SER A 73 -11.17 -28.90 10.32
N THR A 74 -10.85 -30.13 9.92
CA THR A 74 -11.52 -30.84 8.84
C THR A 74 -12.85 -31.46 9.29
N ASP A 75 -13.28 -31.14 10.51
CA ASP A 75 -14.54 -31.64 11.06
C ASP A 75 -15.71 -30.98 10.36
N PRO A 76 -16.59 -31.72 9.67
CA PRO A 76 -17.77 -31.19 9.02
C PRO A 76 -18.76 -30.48 9.97
N GLN A 77 -18.62 -30.67 11.28
CA GLN A 77 -19.45 -30.01 12.29
C GLN A 77 -18.99 -28.61 12.66
N ASN A 78 -17.78 -28.19 12.24
CA ASN A 78 -17.31 -26.83 12.47
C ASN A 78 -17.84 -25.87 11.40
N LEU A 79 -18.47 -24.80 11.87
CA LEU A 79 -18.92 -23.71 11.01
C LEU A 79 -17.72 -23.13 10.22
N GLN A 80 -17.71 -23.36 8.91
CA GLN A 80 -16.66 -22.86 8.00
C GLN A 80 -16.95 -21.39 7.64
N ILE A 81 -16.71 -20.47 8.57
CA ILE A 81 -17.04 -19.04 8.41
C ILE A 81 -15.78 -18.16 8.31
N GLY A 82 -14.73 -18.48 9.07
CA GLY A 82 -13.55 -17.63 9.22
C GLY A 82 -12.66 -17.55 7.97
N VAL A 83 -11.91 -16.46 7.85
CA VAL A 83 -10.99 -16.21 6.73
C VAL A 83 -9.88 -17.27 6.60
N TYR A 84 -9.48 -17.88 7.69
CA TYR A 84 -8.46 -18.93 7.72
C TYR A 84 -9.04 -20.35 7.62
N GLN A 85 -10.35 -20.52 7.72
CA GLN A 85 -10.99 -21.83 7.67
C GLN A 85 -11.19 -22.28 6.23
N GLN A 86 -10.59 -23.40 5.86
CA GLN A 86 -10.74 -23.99 4.53
C GLN A 86 -12.23 -24.29 4.24
N GLY A 87 -12.65 -23.93 3.03
CA GLY A 87 -14.03 -24.14 2.59
C GLY A 87 -14.97 -22.97 2.91
N SER A 88 -14.58 -22.01 3.72
CA SER A 88 -15.40 -20.82 3.98
C SER A 88 -15.36 -19.85 2.78
N VAL A 89 -16.45 -19.09 2.61
CA VAL A 89 -16.52 -18.03 1.58
C VAL A 89 -15.41 -17.00 1.78
N LEU A 90 -15.15 -16.58 3.01
CA LEU A 90 -14.07 -15.62 3.32
C LEU A 90 -12.69 -16.20 2.98
N ASN A 91 -12.47 -17.50 3.17
CA ASN A 91 -11.22 -18.15 2.80
C ASN A 91 -11.00 -18.18 1.28
N TYR A 92 -12.06 -18.45 0.49
CA TYR A 92 -11.98 -18.38 -0.97
C TYR A 92 -11.71 -16.96 -1.47
N LEU A 93 -12.32 -15.96 -0.87
CA LEU A 93 -12.02 -14.56 -1.20
C LEU A 93 -10.60 -14.17 -0.77
N TYR A 94 -10.12 -14.67 0.36
CA TYR A 94 -8.77 -14.41 0.86
C TYR A 94 -7.68 -15.10 0.02
N PHE A 95 -8.02 -16.11 -0.75
CA PHE A 95 -7.11 -16.78 -1.68
C PHE A 95 -6.33 -15.80 -2.55
N GLY A 96 -7.01 -14.81 -3.13
CA GLY A 96 -6.38 -13.82 -4.00
C GLY A 96 -5.36 -12.93 -3.30
N VAL A 97 -5.50 -12.70 -2.00
CA VAL A 97 -4.50 -12.02 -1.16
C VAL A 97 -3.35 -12.98 -0.82
N ARG A 98 -3.68 -14.15 -0.28
CA ARG A 98 -2.72 -15.16 0.20
C ARG A 98 -1.76 -15.61 -0.91
N TYR A 99 -2.25 -15.79 -2.12
CA TYR A 99 -1.45 -16.23 -3.27
C TYR A 99 -0.90 -15.08 -4.10
N GLY A 100 -1.20 -13.83 -3.73
CA GLY A 100 -0.67 -12.64 -4.39
C GLY A 100 -1.28 -12.39 -5.77
N VAL A 101 -2.55 -12.76 -5.99
CA VAL A 101 -3.28 -12.57 -7.27
C VAL A 101 -3.81 -11.13 -7.39
N TYR A 102 -4.37 -10.58 -6.31
CA TYR A 102 -5.00 -9.26 -6.34
C TYR A 102 -4.01 -8.10 -6.52
N PRO A 103 -2.83 -8.06 -5.87
CA PRO A 103 -1.92 -6.94 -6.03
C PRO A 103 -1.50 -6.66 -7.48
N PRO A 104 -1.13 -7.66 -8.31
CA PRO A 104 -0.88 -7.45 -9.73
C PRO A 104 -2.08 -6.87 -10.50
N LEU A 105 -3.31 -7.27 -10.15
CA LEU A 105 -4.51 -6.71 -10.78
C LEU A 105 -4.73 -5.24 -10.42
N ILE A 106 -4.40 -4.82 -9.18
CA ILE A 106 -4.37 -3.40 -8.83
C ILE A 106 -3.31 -2.67 -9.65
N PHE A 107 -2.11 -3.25 -9.81
CA PHE A 107 -1.06 -2.66 -10.66
C PHE A 107 -1.49 -2.49 -12.11
N LEU A 108 -2.29 -3.41 -12.66
CA LEU A 108 -2.91 -3.25 -13.97
C LEU A 108 -3.80 -2.01 -14.04
N GLY A 109 -4.65 -1.82 -13.04
CA GLY A 109 -5.51 -0.64 -12.93
C GLY A 109 -4.72 0.66 -12.73
N ILE A 110 -3.72 0.66 -11.84
CA ILE A 110 -2.80 1.80 -11.63
C ILE A 110 -2.10 2.15 -12.94
N GLY A 111 -1.59 1.16 -13.69
CA GLY A 111 -0.96 1.37 -14.99
C GLY A 111 -1.89 2.03 -16.00
N ALA A 112 -3.16 1.60 -16.04
CA ALA A 112 -4.18 2.18 -16.91
C ALA A 112 -4.61 3.59 -16.50
N MET A 113 -4.43 3.96 -15.21
CA MET A 113 -4.70 5.33 -14.72
C MET A 113 -3.51 6.26 -14.95
N THR A 114 -2.29 5.74 -14.85
CA THR A 114 -1.07 6.53 -14.77
C THR A 114 -0.72 7.22 -16.10
N ASP A 115 -0.28 8.46 -16.00
CA ASP A 115 0.36 9.20 -17.09
C ASP A 115 1.86 9.33 -16.82
N PHE A 116 2.65 8.60 -17.59
CA PHE A 116 4.13 8.62 -17.49
C PHE A 116 4.77 9.82 -18.20
N SER A 117 3.99 10.74 -18.78
CA SER A 117 4.51 11.86 -19.57
C SER A 117 5.51 12.73 -18.79
N ALA A 118 5.25 12.99 -17.49
CA ALA A 118 6.17 13.76 -16.65
C ALA A 118 7.53 13.05 -16.50
N LEU A 119 7.52 11.73 -16.38
CA LEU A 119 8.71 10.92 -16.25
C LEU A 119 9.47 10.81 -17.58
N ILE A 120 8.76 10.59 -18.68
CA ILE A 120 9.34 10.53 -20.03
C ILE A 120 9.96 11.88 -20.40
N SER A 121 9.32 13.00 -20.04
CA SER A 121 9.81 14.36 -20.33
C SER A 121 11.07 14.71 -19.54
N ASN A 122 11.23 14.18 -18.34
CA ASN A 122 12.39 14.40 -17.46
C ASN A 122 12.82 13.11 -16.74
N PRO A 123 13.60 12.23 -17.38
CA PRO A 123 14.00 10.94 -16.81
C PRO A 123 14.81 11.05 -15.50
N LYS A 124 15.40 12.22 -15.18
CA LYS A 124 16.10 12.43 -13.90
C LYS A 124 15.18 12.26 -12.69
N LEU A 125 13.88 12.44 -12.89
CA LEU A 125 12.88 12.24 -11.83
C LEU A 125 12.79 10.78 -11.35
N ILE A 126 13.25 9.80 -12.17
CA ILE A 126 13.39 8.39 -11.76
C ILE A 126 14.32 8.28 -10.54
N LEU A 127 15.40 9.03 -10.53
CA LEU A 127 16.39 9.00 -9.46
C LEU A 127 15.81 9.48 -8.12
N ILE A 128 14.84 10.39 -8.16
CA ILE A 128 14.15 10.87 -6.95
C ILE A 128 13.26 9.76 -6.39
N GLY A 129 12.51 9.07 -7.25
CA GLY A 129 11.75 7.88 -6.85
C GLY A 129 12.63 6.78 -6.29
N ALA A 130 13.79 6.52 -6.91
CA ALA A 130 14.77 5.56 -6.40
C ALA A 130 15.34 5.96 -5.04
N ALA A 131 15.64 7.25 -4.83
CA ALA A 131 16.15 7.76 -3.54
C ALA A 131 15.11 7.63 -2.42
N ALA A 132 13.83 7.75 -2.69
CA ALA A 132 12.78 7.52 -1.70
C ALA A 132 12.74 6.06 -1.21
N GLN A 133 13.24 5.09 -2.01
CA GLN A 133 13.31 3.69 -1.60
C GLN A 133 14.33 3.44 -0.46
N LEU A 134 15.14 4.44 -0.10
CA LEU A 134 15.95 4.40 1.13
C LEU A 134 15.08 4.10 2.38
N GLY A 135 13.80 4.49 2.37
CA GLY A 135 12.84 4.13 3.42
C GLY A 135 12.68 2.62 3.57
N ILE A 136 12.57 1.88 2.45
CA ILE A 136 12.44 0.42 2.45
C ILE A 136 13.67 -0.23 3.08
N PHE A 137 14.86 0.09 2.59
CA PHE A 137 16.10 -0.52 3.07
C PHE A 137 16.47 -0.05 4.49
N GLY A 138 16.13 1.19 4.85
CA GLY A 138 16.29 1.70 6.22
C GLY A 138 15.42 0.96 7.22
N ALA A 139 14.15 0.71 6.89
CA ALA A 139 13.26 -0.08 7.75
C ALA A 139 13.66 -1.56 7.79
N TYR A 140 14.10 -2.12 6.67
CA TYR A 140 14.65 -3.47 6.61
C TYR A 140 15.79 -3.65 7.62
N THR A 141 16.78 -2.75 7.58
CA THR A 141 17.93 -2.78 8.51
C THR A 141 17.48 -2.59 9.96
N ALA A 142 16.57 -1.64 10.22
CA ALA A 142 16.03 -1.41 11.55
C ALA A 142 15.24 -2.62 12.08
N ALA A 143 14.45 -3.29 11.24
CA ALA A 143 13.72 -4.50 11.62
C ALA A 143 14.67 -5.65 12.01
N LEU A 144 15.78 -5.84 11.26
CA LEU A 144 16.81 -6.81 11.63
C LEU A 144 17.42 -6.52 13.01
N THR A 145 17.69 -5.25 13.32
CA THR A 145 18.25 -4.87 14.64
C THR A 145 17.27 -5.09 15.79
N LEU A 146 15.97 -5.07 15.51
CA LEU A 146 14.91 -5.39 16.47
C LEU A 146 14.64 -6.90 16.60
N GLY A 147 15.38 -7.75 15.91
CA GLY A 147 15.31 -9.20 16.04
C GLY A 147 14.24 -9.88 15.16
N PHE A 148 13.70 -9.18 14.17
CA PHE A 148 12.88 -9.84 13.13
C PHE A 148 13.77 -10.68 12.22
N SER A 149 13.24 -11.80 11.71
CA SER A 149 13.94 -12.59 10.69
C SER A 149 14.15 -11.79 9.42
N ALA A 150 15.10 -12.21 8.56
CA ALA A 150 15.36 -11.51 7.30
C ALA A 150 14.11 -11.42 6.40
N ALA A 151 13.31 -12.48 6.33
CA ALA A 151 12.07 -12.50 5.58
C ALA A 151 11.02 -11.54 6.18
N GLU A 152 10.80 -11.57 7.51
CA GLU A 152 9.91 -10.64 8.21
C GLU A 152 10.39 -9.19 8.02
N ALA A 153 11.69 -8.94 8.16
CA ALA A 153 12.28 -7.61 7.98
C ALA A 153 12.08 -7.08 6.55
N GLY A 154 12.22 -7.94 5.52
CA GLY A 154 11.93 -7.61 4.14
C GLY A 154 10.46 -7.22 3.92
N ALA A 155 9.56 -8.00 4.49
CA ALA A 155 8.12 -7.73 4.44
C ALA A 155 7.72 -6.46 5.20
N ILE A 156 8.40 -6.11 6.29
CA ILE A 156 8.18 -4.87 7.04
C ILE A 156 8.79 -3.68 6.29
N GLY A 157 9.99 -3.85 5.76
CA GLY A 157 10.71 -2.79 5.06
C GLY A 157 9.91 -2.18 3.92
N ILE A 158 9.18 -3.01 3.17
CA ILE A 158 8.40 -2.57 2.00
C ILE A 158 7.33 -1.51 2.33
N ILE A 159 6.90 -1.39 3.60
CA ILE A 159 5.97 -0.34 4.05
C ILE A 159 6.52 1.04 3.70
N GLY A 160 7.86 1.22 3.73
CA GLY A 160 8.53 2.46 3.37
C GLY A 160 8.34 2.91 1.93
N GLY A 161 7.97 2.02 1.03
CA GLY A 161 7.58 2.38 -0.33
C GLY A 161 6.24 3.10 -0.40
N ALA A 162 5.43 3.01 0.66
CA ALA A 162 4.04 3.50 0.74
C ALA A 162 3.18 3.02 -0.43
N ASP A 163 3.28 1.74 -0.71
CA ASP A 163 2.57 1.04 -1.79
C ASP A 163 1.87 -0.18 -1.18
N GLY A 164 0.60 -0.01 -0.87
CA GLY A 164 -0.21 -1.05 -0.20
C GLY A 164 -0.25 -2.37 -0.96
N PRO A 165 -0.56 -2.38 -2.27
CA PRO A 165 -0.52 -3.60 -3.07
C PRO A 165 0.83 -4.30 -3.06
N THR A 166 1.94 -3.57 -3.18
CA THR A 166 3.29 -4.13 -3.09
C THR A 166 3.56 -4.72 -1.71
N ALA A 167 3.11 -4.04 -0.63
CA ALA A 167 3.25 -4.53 0.73
C ALA A 167 2.51 -5.87 0.94
N ILE A 168 1.29 -5.99 0.42
CA ILE A 168 0.53 -7.24 0.45
C ILE A 168 1.23 -8.32 -0.37
N PHE A 169 1.67 -8.00 -1.59
CA PHE A 169 2.34 -8.96 -2.47
C PHE A 169 3.59 -9.54 -1.82
N LEU A 170 4.46 -8.69 -1.28
CA LEU A 170 5.71 -9.15 -0.69
C LEU A 170 5.47 -9.89 0.63
N SER A 171 4.61 -9.37 1.52
CA SER A 171 4.32 -10.02 2.80
C SER A 171 3.60 -11.36 2.65
N SER A 172 2.75 -11.51 1.62
CA SER A 172 2.12 -12.81 1.33
C SER A 172 3.14 -13.92 1.01
N LYS A 173 4.33 -13.55 0.55
CA LYS A 173 5.42 -14.48 0.20
C LYS A 173 6.43 -14.64 1.31
N LEU A 174 6.87 -13.54 1.94
CA LEU A 174 7.95 -13.55 2.91
C LEU A 174 7.49 -13.73 4.36
N ALA A 175 6.32 -13.21 4.73
CA ALA A 175 5.80 -13.22 6.11
C ALA A 175 4.27 -13.29 6.14
N PRO A 176 3.66 -14.41 5.70
CA PRO A 176 2.20 -14.54 5.63
C PRO A 176 1.49 -14.29 6.97
N ASP A 177 2.11 -14.68 8.08
CA ASP A 177 1.56 -14.52 9.43
C ASP A 177 1.51 -13.05 9.88
N LEU A 178 2.38 -12.20 9.35
CA LEU A 178 2.43 -10.76 9.63
C LEU A 178 1.71 -9.90 8.59
N MET A 179 1.20 -10.52 7.51
CA MET A 179 0.63 -9.82 6.37
C MET A 179 -0.50 -8.87 6.76
N GLY A 180 -1.40 -9.28 7.67
CA GLY A 180 -2.48 -8.43 8.15
C GLY A 180 -1.96 -7.15 8.83
N ALA A 181 -0.99 -7.28 9.73
CA ALA A 181 -0.38 -6.15 10.43
C ALA A 181 0.39 -5.24 9.46
N ILE A 182 1.14 -5.82 8.52
CA ILE A 182 1.89 -5.08 7.50
C ILE A 182 0.96 -4.31 6.57
N ALA A 183 -0.10 -4.94 6.08
CA ALA A 183 -1.06 -4.31 5.18
C ALA A 183 -1.81 -3.17 5.88
N VAL A 184 -2.33 -3.40 7.09
CA VAL A 184 -3.01 -2.35 7.88
C VAL A 184 -2.05 -1.19 8.18
N SER A 185 -0.80 -1.48 8.54
CA SER A 185 0.24 -0.46 8.74
C SER A 185 0.48 0.36 7.47
N ALA A 186 0.72 -0.31 6.32
CA ALA A 186 0.97 0.34 5.04
C ALA A 186 -0.17 1.30 4.64
N TYR A 187 -1.41 0.81 4.67
CA TYR A 187 -2.57 1.63 4.31
C TYR A 187 -2.84 2.77 5.31
N SER A 188 -2.59 2.53 6.61
CA SER A 188 -2.71 3.59 7.63
C SER A 188 -1.74 4.72 7.37
N TYR A 189 -0.49 4.41 7.01
CA TYR A 189 0.51 5.44 6.69
C TYR A 189 0.24 6.13 5.36
N MET A 190 -0.28 5.43 4.36
CA MET A 190 -0.76 6.07 3.13
C MET A 190 -1.84 7.12 3.44
N ALA A 191 -2.82 6.79 4.26
CA ALA A 191 -3.86 7.71 4.70
C ALA A 191 -3.31 8.91 5.51
N LEU A 192 -2.18 8.73 6.22
CA LEU A 192 -1.54 9.77 7.02
C LEU A 192 -0.49 10.59 6.26
N VAL A 193 -0.28 10.35 4.97
CA VAL A 193 0.63 11.13 4.11
C VAL A 193 0.48 12.64 4.28
N PRO A 194 -0.74 13.21 4.20
CA PRO A 194 -0.92 14.65 4.33
C PRO A 194 -0.56 15.21 5.72
N VAL A 195 -0.44 14.35 6.73
CA VAL A 195 -0.11 14.73 8.11
C VAL A 195 1.39 14.56 8.38
N ILE A 196 1.98 13.46 7.92
CA ILE A 196 3.37 13.08 8.24
C ILE A 196 4.39 13.83 7.39
N GLN A 197 4.14 14.00 6.09
CA GLN A 197 5.12 14.59 5.18
C GLN A 197 5.36 16.09 5.38
N PRO A 198 4.34 16.95 5.58
CA PRO A 198 4.55 18.40 5.67
C PRO A 198 5.57 18.85 6.71
N PRO A 199 5.56 18.35 7.98
CA PRO A 199 6.56 18.73 8.96
C PRO A 199 7.99 18.38 8.52
N ILE A 200 8.18 17.19 7.93
CA ILE A 200 9.48 16.71 7.46
C ILE A 200 9.98 17.59 6.31
N MET A 201 9.13 17.87 5.34
CA MET A 201 9.45 18.70 4.18
C MET A 201 9.82 20.14 4.63
N LYS A 202 9.06 20.70 5.58
CA LYS A 202 9.34 22.04 6.14
C LYS A 202 10.64 22.08 6.94
N LEU A 203 10.98 21.00 7.65
CA LEU A 203 12.25 20.89 8.37
C LEU A 203 13.45 20.82 7.43
N LEU A 204 13.31 20.10 6.31
CA LEU A 204 14.42 19.81 5.41
C LEU A 204 14.66 20.91 4.35
N THR A 205 13.71 21.83 4.14
CA THR A 205 13.80 22.84 3.11
C THR A 205 13.74 24.25 3.68
N ASN A 206 14.43 25.19 3.06
CA ASN A 206 14.36 26.61 3.39
C ASN A 206 13.40 27.38 2.46
N SER A 207 13.05 28.62 2.82
CA SER A 207 12.09 29.42 2.05
C SER A 207 12.56 29.70 0.62
N LYS A 208 13.87 29.85 0.37
CA LYS A 208 14.40 30.07 -0.98
C LYS A 208 14.24 28.84 -1.86
N GLU A 209 14.47 27.66 -1.30
CA GLU A 209 14.32 26.38 -2.00
C GLU A 209 12.85 26.10 -2.37
N ARG A 210 11.90 26.47 -1.51
CA ARG A 210 10.46 26.27 -1.74
C ARG A 210 9.91 27.15 -2.86
N LEU A 211 10.57 28.28 -3.14
CA LEU A 211 10.21 29.23 -4.20
C LEU A 211 10.79 28.86 -5.56
N ILE A 212 11.59 27.81 -5.68
CA ILE A 212 12.15 27.38 -6.98
C ILE A 212 11.01 27.04 -7.93
N ARG A 213 10.95 27.75 -9.06
CA ARG A 213 10.01 27.48 -10.15
C ARG A 213 10.65 26.55 -11.17
N MET A 214 9.97 25.48 -11.47
CA MET A 214 10.43 24.49 -12.45
C MET A 214 9.92 24.85 -13.85
N LYS A 215 10.72 24.56 -14.87
CA LYS A 215 10.31 24.72 -16.27
C LYS A 215 9.18 23.73 -16.60
N PRO A 216 8.18 24.14 -17.40
CA PRO A 216 7.15 23.23 -17.86
C PRO A 216 7.76 21.97 -18.51
N PRO A 217 7.16 20.78 -18.30
CA PRO A 217 7.63 19.58 -18.98
C PRO A 217 7.45 19.70 -20.50
N ARG A 218 8.35 19.07 -21.27
CA ARG A 218 8.21 19.02 -22.73
C ARG A 218 6.98 18.20 -23.13
N ILE A 219 6.44 18.47 -24.27
CA ILE A 219 5.37 17.67 -24.88
C ILE A 219 5.98 16.31 -25.27
N VAL A 220 5.33 15.22 -24.84
CA VAL A 220 5.71 13.84 -25.15
C VAL A 220 4.91 13.35 -26.33
N SER A 221 5.57 12.76 -27.32
CA SER A 221 4.90 12.22 -28.52
C SER A 221 4.12 10.93 -28.19
N LYS A 222 3.12 10.61 -29.01
CA LYS A 222 2.32 9.38 -28.87
C LYS A 222 3.19 8.13 -28.96
N THR A 223 4.19 8.13 -29.85
CA THR A 223 5.12 7.01 -30.00
C THR A 223 5.96 6.77 -28.73
N GLU A 224 6.48 7.85 -28.10
CA GLU A 224 7.19 7.73 -26.83
C GLU A 224 6.29 7.15 -25.73
N LYS A 225 5.02 7.55 -25.64
CA LYS A 225 4.06 7.04 -24.68
C LYS A 225 3.76 5.54 -24.87
N ILE A 226 3.71 5.06 -26.11
CA ILE A 226 3.48 3.63 -26.42
C ILE A 226 4.75 2.81 -26.16
N LEU A 227 5.93 3.32 -26.55
CA LEU A 227 7.19 2.60 -26.37
C LEU A 227 7.65 2.53 -24.93
N PHE A 228 7.33 3.54 -24.11
CA PHE A 228 7.77 3.62 -22.72
C PHE A 228 7.39 2.39 -21.89
N PRO A 229 6.12 1.92 -21.85
CA PRO A 229 5.76 0.73 -21.07
C PRO A 229 6.44 -0.55 -21.59
N ILE A 230 6.68 -0.68 -22.88
CA ILE A 230 7.37 -1.85 -23.46
C ILE A 230 8.83 -1.86 -23.03
N ILE A 231 9.53 -0.74 -23.24
CA ILE A 231 10.95 -0.61 -22.86
C ILE A 231 11.11 -0.70 -21.36
N GLY A 232 10.24 -0.05 -20.60
CA GLY A 232 10.23 -0.07 -19.13
C GLY A 232 10.06 -1.48 -18.59
N LEU A 233 9.12 -2.26 -19.14
CA LEU A 233 8.93 -3.67 -18.79
C LEU A 233 10.20 -4.48 -19.04
N LEU A 234 10.72 -4.44 -20.26
CA LEU A 234 11.89 -5.22 -20.63
C LEU A 234 13.10 -4.85 -19.78
N LEU A 235 13.39 -3.55 -19.63
CA LEU A 235 14.53 -3.08 -18.87
C LEU A 235 14.43 -3.50 -17.38
N THR A 236 13.30 -3.25 -16.74
CA THR A 236 13.15 -3.54 -15.32
C THR A 236 13.08 -5.03 -15.01
N CYS A 237 12.36 -5.81 -15.83
CA CYS A 237 12.21 -7.25 -15.58
C CYS A 237 13.43 -8.09 -16.04
N PHE A 238 14.26 -7.59 -16.96
CA PHE A 238 15.54 -8.24 -17.25
C PHE A 238 16.56 -8.06 -16.12
N ILE A 239 16.46 -6.93 -15.36
CA ILE A 239 17.30 -6.69 -14.18
C ILE A 239 16.72 -7.41 -12.95
N VAL A 240 15.40 -7.36 -12.75
CA VAL A 240 14.72 -7.93 -11.58
C VAL A 240 13.53 -8.78 -12.04
N PRO A 241 13.74 -10.05 -12.44
CA PRO A 241 12.68 -10.92 -12.95
C PRO A 241 11.55 -11.19 -11.94
N SER A 242 11.85 -11.24 -10.65
CA SER A 242 10.88 -11.45 -9.58
C SER A 242 9.89 -10.28 -9.39
N GLY A 243 10.18 -9.11 -9.95
CA GLY A 243 9.25 -7.99 -10.05
C GLY A 243 8.21 -8.13 -11.17
N LEU A 244 8.33 -9.13 -12.05
CA LEU A 244 7.47 -9.32 -13.22
C LEU A 244 5.95 -9.29 -12.92
N PRO A 245 5.43 -9.92 -11.85
CA PRO A 245 3.99 -9.88 -11.58
C PRO A 245 3.45 -8.47 -11.39
N LEU A 246 4.16 -7.60 -10.69
CA LEU A 246 3.75 -6.22 -10.42
C LEU A 246 4.08 -5.30 -11.60
N LEU A 247 5.33 -5.27 -12.03
CA LEU A 247 5.79 -4.41 -13.12
C LEU A 247 5.16 -4.78 -14.47
N GLY A 248 5.00 -6.08 -14.73
CA GLY A 248 4.34 -6.58 -15.92
C GLY A 248 2.93 -6.04 -16.05
N MET A 249 2.16 -6.10 -14.97
CA MET A 249 0.78 -5.60 -14.95
C MET A 249 0.72 -4.07 -14.99
N LEU A 250 1.63 -3.37 -14.32
CA LEU A 250 1.72 -1.90 -14.38
C LEU A 250 1.93 -1.43 -15.84
N PHE A 251 2.95 -1.96 -16.49
CA PHE A 251 3.28 -1.56 -17.85
C PHE A 251 2.24 -2.06 -18.86
N PHE A 252 1.64 -3.23 -18.63
CA PHE A 252 0.54 -3.72 -19.47
C PHE A 252 -0.67 -2.79 -19.39
N GLY A 253 -1.09 -2.38 -18.18
CA GLY A 253 -2.18 -1.43 -18.01
C GLY A 253 -1.92 -0.10 -18.70
N ASN A 254 -0.70 0.40 -18.63
CA ASN A 254 -0.31 1.63 -19.31
C ASN A 254 -0.32 1.46 -20.85
N LEU A 255 0.15 0.33 -21.37
CA LEU A 255 0.10 0.04 -22.79
C LEU A 255 -1.35 -0.03 -23.30
N LEU A 256 -2.28 -0.62 -22.53
CA LEU A 256 -3.70 -0.65 -22.88
C LEU A 256 -4.27 0.77 -23.04
N LYS A 257 -3.84 1.70 -22.18
CA LYS A 257 -4.25 3.12 -22.23
C LYS A 257 -3.62 3.84 -23.42
N GLU A 258 -2.31 3.81 -23.54
CA GLU A 258 -1.56 4.66 -24.48
C GLU A 258 -1.67 4.16 -25.93
N SER A 259 -1.97 2.88 -26.15
CA SER A 259 -2.23 2.33 -27.49
C SER A 259 -3.45 2.97 -28.17
N THR A 260 -4.40 3.49 -27.38
CA THR A 260 -5.69 4.06 -27.82
C THR A 260 -6.66 3.06 -28.48
N VAL A 261 -6.19 1.97 -29.04
CA VAL A 261 -7.03 0.94 -29.69
C VAL A 261 -7.70 0.01 -28.68
N THR A 262 -7.16 -0.10 -27.47
CA THR A 262 -7.69 -0.90 -26.37
C THR A 262 -8.32 -0.05 -25.25
N LYS A 263 -8.81 1.13 -25.60
CA LYS A 263 -9.39 2.09 -24.63
C LYS A 263 -10.43 1.46 -23.71
N ARG A 264 -11.32 0.62 -24.27
CA ARG A 264 -12.35 -0.08 -23.47
C ARG A 264 -11.75 -0.97 -22.38
N LEU A 265 -10.63 -1.68 -22.67
CA LEU A 265 -9.95 -2.51 -21.69
C LEU A 265 -9.26 -1.67 -20.63
N ALA A 266 -8.64 -0.55 -21.02
CA ALA A 266 -8.05 0.40 -20.08
C ALA A 266 -9.12 1.03 -19.17
N ASP A 267 -10.28 1.40 -19.70
CA ASP A 267 -11.40 1.95 -18.93
C ASP A 267 -11.94 0.91 -17.92
N THR A 268 -12.04 -0.36 -18.31
CA THR A 268 -12.44 -1.45 -17.41
C THR A 268 -11.39 -1.67 -16.31
N ALA A 269 -10.09 -1.66 -16.67
CA ALA A 269 -9.01 -1.90 -15.73
C ALA A 269 -8.89 -0.79 -14.66
N LYS A 270 -8.99 0.46 -15.07
CA LYS A 270 -8.83 1.63 -14.16
C LYS A 270 -10.07 1.96 -13.33
N GLY A 271 -11.22 1.39 -13.63
CA GLY A 271 -12.47 1.61 -12.91
C GLY A 271 -13.01 0.29 -12.35
N PRO A 272 -13.98 -0.40 -13.01
CA PRO A 272 -14.69 -1.52 -12.39
C PRO A 272 -13.77 -2.62 -11.83
N MET A 273 -12.67 -2.95 -12.53
CA MET A 273 -11.78 -4.02 -12.08
C MET A 273 -11.01 -3.64 -10.83
N ILE A 274 -10.39 -2.45 -10.82
CA ILE A 274 -9.63 -1.99 -9.64
C ILE A 274 -10.54 -1.82 -8.43
N ASP A 275 -11.77 -1.36 -8.62
CA ASP A 275 -12.76 -1.18 -7.56
C ASP A 275 -13.16 -2.52 -6.95
N ILE A 276 -13.48 -3.53 -7.78
CA ILE A 276 -13.80 -4.89 -7.33
C ILE A 276 -12.64 -5.48 -6.54
N VAL A 277 -11.44 -5.40 -7.08
CA VAL A 277 -10.24 -5.96 -6.42
C VAL A 277 -9.94 -5.23 -5.11
N THR A 278 -10.13 -3.91 -5.06
CA THR A 278 -9.96 -3.09 -3.86
C THR A 278 -10.94 -3.50 -2.75
N ILE A 279 -12.22 -3.73 -3.10
CA ILE A 279 -13.22 -4.25 -2.15
C ILE A 279 -12.78 -5.61 -1.60
N LEU A 280 -12.37 -6.53 -2.47
CA LEU A 280 -11.96 -7.87 -2.07
C LEU A 280 -10.72 -7.86 -1.19
N ILE A 281 -9.68 -7.09 -1.55
CA ILE A 281 -8.48 -6.92 -0.73
C ILE A 281 -8.83 -6.30 0.61
N GLY A 282 -9.52 -5.16 0.62
CA GLY A 282 -9.83 -4.44 1.85
C GLY A 282 -10.61 -5.31 2.82
N LEU A 283 -11.67 -5.96 2.33
CA LEU A 283 -12.49 -6.85 3.15
C LEU A 283 -11.70 -8.02 3.73
N THR A 284 -10.92 -8.71 2.90
CA THR A 284 -10.24 -9.94 3.33
C THR A 284 -8.98 -9.67 4.14
N VAL A 285 -8.23 -8.63 3.84
CA VAL A 285 -7.11 -8.16 4.68
C VAL A 285 -7.63 -7.69 6.04
N GLY A 286 -8.72 -6.92 6.07
CA GLY A 286 -9.37 -6.55 7.32
C GLY A 286 -9.80 -7.78 8.13
N ALA A 287 -10.48 -8.74 7.49
CA ALA A 287 -10.93 -9.96 8.14
C ALA A 287 -9.78 -10.87 8.62
N SER A 288 -8.62 -10.82 7.99
CA SER A 288 -7.42 -11.53 8.44
C SER A 288 -6.74 -10.88 9.64
N THR A 289 -7.09 -9.63 9.95
CA THR A 289 -6.53 -8.87 11.07
C THR A 289 -7.29 -9.19 12.35
N GLN A 290 -7.04 -10.37 12.90
CA GLN A 290 -7.71 -10.87 14.11
C GLN A 290 -6.97 -10.45 15.39
N ALA A 291 -7.69 -10.37 16.52
CA ALA A 291 -7.13 -9.97 17.81
C ALA A 291 -5.90 -10.80 18.21
N THR A 292 -5.93 -12.11 17.97
CA THR A 292 -4.87 -13.05 18.31
C THR A 292 -3.58 -12.83 17.52
N THR A 293 -3.68 -12.41 16.27
CA THR A 293 -2.54 -12.20 15.37
C THR A 293 -2.07 -10.75 15.35
N PHE A 294 -2.99 -9.80 15.59
CA PHE A 294 -2.71 -8.37 15.48
C PHE A 294 -2.27 -7.72 16.80
N LEU A 295 -2.88 -8.09 17.93
CA LEU A 295 -2.56 -7.51 19.23
C LEU A 295 -1.31 -8.17 19.86
N THR A 296 -0.20 -8.11 19.14
CA THR A 296 1.09 -8.70 19.54
C THR A 296 2.17 -7.62 19.65
N PRO A 297 3.22 -7.81 20.46
CA PRO A 297 4.36 -6.90 20.49
C PRO A 297 5.01 -6.71 19.11
N LYS A 298 5.04 -7.76 18.26
CA LYS A 298 5.53 -7.68 16.90
C LYS A 298 4.74 -6.66 16.06
N SER A 299 3.42 -6.65 16.18
CA SER A 299 2.57 -5.69 15.46
C SER A 299 2.85 -4.25 15.84
N VAL A 300 3.06 -3.96 17.13
CA VAL A 300 3.47 -2.63 17.59
C VAL A 300 4.81 -2.23 16.98
N GLY A 301 5.77 -3.17 16.92
CA GLY A 301 7.05 -2.98 16.24
C GLY A 301 6.89 -2.68 14.75
N ILE A 302 5.99 -3.39 14.05
CA ILE A 302 5.69 -3.16 12.63
C ILE A 302 5.15 -1.74 12.41
N PHE A 303 4.22 -1.26 13.24
CA PHE A 303 3.72 0.11 13.16
C PHE A 303 4.83 1.13 13.41
N ALA A 304 5.64 0.98 14.45
CA ALA A 304 6.75 1.89 14.72
C ALA A 304 7.76 1.94 13.56
N LEU A 305 8.13 0.77 13.02
CA LEU A 305 9.02 0.67 11.86
C LEU A 305 8.40 1.26 10.59
N GLY A 306 7.09 1.08 10.40
CA GLY A 306 6.36 1.68 9.28
C GLY A 306 6.43 3.21 9.32
N ALA A 307 6.17 3.84 10.47
CA ALA A 307 6.31 5.29 10.64
C ALA A 307 7.73 5.75 10.35
N PHE A 308 8.72 5.07 10.93
CA PHE A 308 10.13 5.36 10.73
C PHE A 308 10.55 5.26 9.27
N SER A 309 10.13 4.20 8.58
CA SER A 309 10.45 3.99 7.16
C SER A 309 9.87 5.09 6.28
N PHE A 310 8.65 5.52 6.58
CA PHE A 310 7.97 6.58 5.85
C PHE A 310 8.67 7.95 6.03
N MET A 311 9.17 8.21 7.23
CA MET A 311 9.98 9.42 7.49
C MET A 311 11.29 9.38 6.70
N ILE A 312 12.00 8.23 6.68
CA ILE A 312 13.24 8.07 5.91
C ILE A 312 12.99 8.21 4.42
N ALA A 313 11.91 7.62 3.89
CA ALA A 313 11.56 7.72 2.48
C ALA A 313 11.34 9.19 2.05
N THR A 314 10.58 9.95 2.84
CA THR A 314 10.35 11.37 2.61
C THR A 314 11.66 12.17 2.70
N PHE A 315 12.47 11.89 3.73
CA PHE A 315 13.81 12.48 3.89
C PHE A 315 14.69 12.20 2.67
N GLY A 316 14.79 10.94 2.26
CA GLY A 316 15.62 10.51 1.14
C GLY A 316 15.27 11.22 -0.17
N GLY A 317 13.99 11.29 -0.51
CA GLY A 317 13.52 11.96 -1.72
C GLY A 317 13.79 13.48 -1.72
N VAL A 318 13.49 14.17 -0.61
CA VAL A 318 13.72 15.62 -0.48
C VAL A 318 15.22 15.95 -0.48
N MET A 319 16.03 15.21 0.28
CA MET A 319 17.47 15.43 0.33
C MET A 319 18.14 15.13 -1.01
N PHE A 320 17.68 14.10 -1.72
CA PHE A 320 18.21 13.79 -3.03
C PHE A 320 17.95 14.91 -4.05
N CYS A 321 16.79 15.55 -4.01
CA CYS A 321 16.52 16.75 -4.83
C CYS A 321 17.53 17.87 -4.53
N LYS A 322 17.87 18.08 -3.26
CA LYS A 322 18.87 19.08 -2.87
C LYS A 322 20.26 18.72 -3.39
N ILE A 323 20.65 17.44 -3.28
CA ILE A 323 21.93 16.94 -3.82
C ILE A 323 21.98 17.12 -5.35
N LEU A 324 20.91 16.76 -6.06
CA LEU A 324 20.82 16.99 -7.51
C LEU A 324 21.00 18.47 -7.87
N ASN A 325 20.45 19.37 -7.07
CA ASN A 325 20.55 20.81 -7.31
C ASN A 325 21.98 21.36 -7.18
N LEU A 326 22.90 20.65 -6.51
CA LEU A 326 24.33 21.01 -6.49
C LEU A 326 24.98 20.84 -7.85
N PHE A 327 24.48 19.93 -8.68
CA PHE A 327 24.99 19.63 -10.02
C PHE A 327 24.19 20.34 -11.14
N LEU A 328 23.07 20.98 -10.80
CA LEU A 328 22.21 21.64 -11.77
C LEU A 328 22.49 23.13 -11.82
N LYS A 329 22.56 23.71 -13.04
CA LYS A 329 22.72 25.14 -13.25
C LYS A 329 21.47 25.91 -12.82
N ASP A 330 21.65 27.18 -12.45
CA ASP A 330 20.54 28.07 -12.16
C ASP A 330 19.55 28.11 -13.35
N GLY A 331 18.27 28.11 -13.03
CA GLY A 331 17.19 28.00 -14.02
C GLY A 331 16.80 26.59 -14.44
N ASN A 332 17.56 25.54 -14.03
CA ASN A 332 17.20 24.13 -14.22
C ASN A 332 17.08 23.38 -12.88
N LYS A 333 17.11 24.10 -11.78
CA LYS A 333 16.97 23.54 -10.44
C LYS A 333 15.59 22.92 -10.23
N ILE A 334 15.57 21.85 -9.46
CA ILE A 334 14.37 21.11 -9.07
C ILE A 334 13.90 21.67 -7.72
N ASN A 335 12.60 21.92 -7.59
CA ASN A 335 12.05 22.30 -6.30
C ASN A 335 12.10 21.09 -5.35
N PRO A 336 12.84 21.15 -4.20
CA PRO A 336 13.00 20.00 -3.31
C PRO A 336 11.69 19.49 -2.72
N LEU A 337 10.64 20.31 -2.72
CA LEU A 337 9.32 19.86 -2.26
C LEU A 337 8.78 18.67 -3.05
N ILE A 338 9.14 18.52 -4.36
CA ILE A 338 8.65 17.37 -5.12
C ILE A 338 9.34 16.05 -4.74
N GLY A 339 10.40 16.13 -3.93
CA GLY A 339 11.14 14.93 -3.47
C GLY A 339 10.30 14.02 -2.59
N ASN A 340 9.36 14.57 -1.80
CA ASN A 340 8.44 13.76 -1.00
C ASN A 340 7.58 12.84 -1.86
N ALA A 341 7.30 13.25 -3.11
CA ALA A 341 6.47 12.49 -4.02
C ALA A 341 7.15 11.21 -4.56
N GLY A 342 8.46 11.03 -4.33
CA GLY A 342 9.15 9.77 -4.58
C GLY A 342 8.61 8.60 -3.75
N VAL A 343 7.90 8.88 -2.68
CA VAL A 343 7.06 7.93 -1.94
C VAL A 343 5.82 7.59 -2.79
N SER A 344 5.52 6.31 -2.98
CA SER A 344 4.58 5.87 -4.03
C SER A 344 3.08 5.97 -3.67
N ALA A 345 2.72 6.72 -2.62
CA ALA A 345 1.32 7.04 -2.32
C ALA A 345 0.73 7.95 -3.41
N VAL A 346 0.19 7.36 -4.46
CA VAL A 346 -0.32 8.05 -5.65
C VAL A 346 -1.81 8.36 -5.50
N PRO A 347 -2.26 9.59 -5.73
CA PRO A 347 -1.52 10.83 -6.03
C PRO A 347 -1.21 11.70 -4.79
N ASP A 348 -1.44 11.21 -3.57
CA ASP A 348 -1.51 12.04 -2.37
C ASP A 348 -0.18 12.71 -2.01
N SER A 349 0.95 11.99 -2.12
CA SER A 349 2.25 12.61 -1.86
C SER A 349 2.57 13.74 -2.87
N ALA A 350 2.13 13.63 -4.12
CA ALA A 350 2.25 14.71 -5.09
C ALA A 350 1.34 15.91 -4.76
N ARG A 351 0.13 15.65 -4.22
CA ARG A 351 -0.76 16.71 -3.73
C ARG A 351 -0.16 17.47 -2.56
N VAL A 352 0.52 16.77 -1.64
CA VAL A 352 1.23 17.41 -0.52
C VAL A 352 2.29 18.38 -1.02
N SER A 353 3.08 18.01 -2.06
CA SER A 353 4.02 18.94 -2.69
C SER A 353 3.32 20.21 -3.20
N GLN A 354 2.18 20.05 -3.85
CA GLN A 354 1.37 21.15 -4.37
C GLN A 354 0.87 22.07 -3.24
N VAL A 355 0.26 21.47 -2.20
CA VAL A 355 -0.31 22.23 -1.07
C VAL A 355 0.78 23.06 -0.39
N ILE A 356 1.92 22.46 -0.05
CA ILE A 356 3.02 23.19 0.58
C ILE A 356 3.62 24.23 -0.37
N GLY A 357 3.77 23.92 -1.65
CA GLY A 357 4.26 24.92 -2.64
C GLY A 357 3.40 26.17 -2.68
N LEU A 358 2.08 26.01 -2.70
CA LEU A 358 1.11 27.11 -2.72
C LEU A 358 1.04 27.91 -1.41
N GLU A 359 1.45 27.35 -0.26
CA GLU A 359 1.59 28.12 0.99
C GLU A 359 2.63 29.24 0.86
N TYR A 360 3.68 29.04 0.05
CA TYR A 360 4.79 29.99 -0.11
C TYR A 360 4.66 30.84 -1.38
N ASP A 361 4.15 30.29 -2.48
CA ASP A 361 3.90 31.01 -3.73
C ASP A 361 2.64 30.47 -4.41
N LYS A 362 1.55 31.23 -4.35
CA LYS A 362 0.24 30.87 -4.89
C LYS A 362 0.22 30.59 -6.40
N THR A 363 1.29 30.93 -7.10
CA THR A 363 1.43 30.78 -8.56
C THR A 363 2.39 29.63 -8.93
N ASN A 364 3.06 29.00 -7.95
CA ASN A 364 4.02 27.93 -8.18
C ASN A 364 3.35 26.54 -8.08
N HIS A 365 2.85 26.08 -9.20
CA HIS A 365 2.14 24.80 -9.28
C HIS A 365 3.12 23.64 -9.45
N LEU A 366 3.28 22.81 -8.39
CA LEU A 366 4.24 21.71 -8.35
C LEU A 366 3.63 20.34 -8.72
N LEU A 367 2.31 20.20 -8.77
CA LEU A 367 1.64 18.90 -8.92
C LEU A 367 2.14 18.13 -10.14
N MET A 368 2.16 18.76 -11.32
CA MET A 368 2.60 18.10 -12.56
C MET A 368 4.07 17.65 -12.51
N HIS A 369 4.91 18.39 -11.80
CA HIS A 369 6.31 18.03 -11.60
C HIS A 369 6.47 16.90 -10.57
N ALA A 370 5.66 16.93 -9.51
CA ALA A 370 5.66 15.91 -8.46
C ALA A 370 5.12 14.56 -8.93
N MET A 371 4.25 14.54 -9.95
CA MET A 371 3.78 13.28 -10.54
C MET A 371 4.90 12.43 -11.14
N GLY A 372 5.98 13.05 -11.64
CA GLY A 372 7.13 12.29 -12.16
C GLY A 372 7.81 11.41 -11.11
N PRO A 373 8.34 11.99 -9.99
CA PRO A 373 8.87 11.20 -8.87
C PRO A 373 7.84 10.23 -8.28
N ASN A 374 6.55 10.62 -8.23
CA ASN A 374 5.49 9.80 -7.66
C ASN A 374 5.32 8.48 -8.41
N VAL A 375 5.24 8.56 -9.73
CA VAL A 375 5.13 7.38 -10.59
C VAL A 375 6.45 6.58 -10.61
N ALA A 376 7.59 7.28 -10.55
CA ALA A 376 8.90 6.61 -10.39
C ALA A 376 8.97 5.82 -9.06
N GLY A 377 8.33 6.31 -8.00
CA GLY A 377 8.19 5.62 -6.72
C GLY A 377 7.45 4.29 -6.85
N VAL A 378 6.36 4.23 -7.63
CA VAL A 378 5.62 2.98 -7.89
C VAL A 378 6.49 1.93 -8.57
N ILE A 379 7.24 2.34 -9.61
CA ILE A 379 8.19 1.44 -10.26
C ILE A 379 9.27 1.02 -9.25
N GLY A 380 9.79 1.98 -8.46
CA GLY A 380 10.83 1.74 -7.47
C GLY A 380 10.41 0.77 -6.37
N SER A 381 9.21 0.89 -5.81
CA SER A 381 8.68 -0.03 -4.80
C SER A 381 8.50 -1.45 -5.35
N ALA A 382 7.99 -1.60 -6.59
CA ALA A 382 7.85 -2.90 -7.24
C ALA A 382 9.21 -3.56 -7.56
N VAL A 383 10.20 -2.76 -7.98
CA VAL A 383 11.59 -3.23 -8.18
C VAL A 383 12.20 -3.65 -6.84
N ALA A 384 12.06 -2.83 -5.78
CA ALA A 384 12.56 -3.16 -4.45
C ALA A 384 11.92 -4.44 -3.89
N ALA A 385 10.60 -4.61 -4.06
CA ALA A 385 9.92 -5.85 -3.71
C ALA A 385 10.46 -7.06 -4.46
N GLY A 386 10.70 -6.91 -5.75
CA GLY A 386 11.34 -7.95 -6.56
C GLY A 386 12.74 -8.31 -6.05
N ILE A 387 13.57 -7.31 -5.74
CA ILE A 387 14.91 -7.52 -5.17
C ILE A 387 14.81 -8.28 -3.85
N LEU A 388 13.98 -7.79 -2.90
CA LEU A 388 13.79 -8.46 -1.62
C LEU A 388 13.28 -9.90 -1.77
N LEU A 389 12.35 -10.12 -2.70
CA LEU A 389 11.86 -11.46 -2.99
C LEU A 389 12.97 -12.38 -3.53
N SER A 390 13.84 -11.88 -4.42
CA SER A 390 14.94 -12.67 -4.98
C SER A 390 15.98 -13.10 -3.94
N PHE A 391 16.18 -12.29 -2.90
CA PHE A 391 17.21 -12.56 -1.89
C PHE A 391 16.68 -13.25 -0.62
N LEU A 392 15.37 -13.14 -0.34
CA LEU A 392 14.81 -13.56 0.95
C LEU A 392 13.79 -14.71 0.85
N TYR A 393 13.34 -15.04 -0.37
CA TYR A 393 12.44 -16.19 -0.64
C TYR A 393 13.26 -17.41 -1.02
#